data_c892b6947aafff565502ee4a9d4e0d6d
#
_entry.id   c892b6947aafff565502ee4a9d4e0d6d
#
_cell.length_a   1.000
_cell.length_b   1.000
_cell.length_c   1.000
_cell.angle_alpha   90.00
_cell.angle_beta   90.00
_cell.angle_gamma   90.00
#
_symmetry.space_group_name_H-M   'P 1'
#
loop_
_entity.id
_entity.type
_entity.pdbx_description
1 polymer ?
#
loop_
_entity_poly.entity_id
_entity_poly.type
_entity_poly.pdbx_seq_one_letter_code
_entity_poly.pdbx_strand_id
1 'polypeptide(L)'
;MDNLFSIAERFGTPCFVFDEVQLEARMRAVREIVPKAVGLCYSIKANPFLISAMRGLVGTLEVCSPGELEICRQMGVPADMVLFSGVNKTKADVERAMDLGVTHFTCESPLHIRLIDELAAAFDPGHHG
;
A
#
# COMPACT_ATOMS: atom_id res chain seq x y z
N MET A 1 -5.74 -23.87 14.48
CA MET A 1 -4.79 -22.85 14.98
C MET A 1 -3.66 -23.59 15.67
N ASP A 2 -2.46 -23.46 15.16
CA ASP A 2 -1.30 -24.04 15.84
C ASP A 2 -1.18 -23.42 17.23
N ASN A 3 -0.86 -24.24 18.23
CA ASN A 3 -0.65 -23.73 19.57
C ASN A 3 0.60 -22.82 19.57
N LEU A 4 0.56 -21.67 20.24
CA LEU A 4 1.69 -20.74 20.35
C LEU A 4 2.98 -21.43 20.82
N PHE A 5 2.89 -22.48 21.63
CA PHE A 5 4.04 -23.27 22.06
C PHE A 5 4.70 -24.01 20.90
N SER A 6 3.92 -24.62 20.00
CA SER A 6 4.47 -25.32 18.83
C SER A 6 5.11 -24.35 17.83
N ILE A 7 4.57 -23.12 17.71
CA ILE A 7 5.16 -22.05 16.91
C ILE A 7 6.51 -21.62 17.52
N ALA A 8 6.56 -21.40 18.83
CA ALA A 8 7.78 -21.02 19.53
C ALA A 8 8.87 -22.11 19.44
N GLU A 9 8.50 -23.39 19.55
CA GLU A 9 9.41 -24.51 19.37
C GLU A 9 9.96 -24.59 17.95
N ARG A 10 9.12 -24.33 16.93
CA ARG A 10 9.50 -24.43 15.52
C ARG A 10 10.34 -23.25 15.05
N PHE A 11 10.02 -22.03 15.46
CA PHE A 11 10.60 -20.80 14.94
C PHE A 11 11.50 -20.08 15.92
N GLY A 12 11.52 -20.50 17.17
CA GLY A 12 12.28 -19.86 18.25
C GLY A 12 11.56 -18.65 18.86
N THR A 13 12.17 -18.10 19.89
CA THR A 13 11.72 -16.88 20.59
C THR A 13 12.88 -15.92 20.75
N PRO A 14 12.65 -14.58 20.71
CA PRO A 14 11.35 -13.92 20.54
C PRO A 14 10.87 -13.97 19.09
N CYS A 15 9.55 -14.12 18.86
CA CYS A 15 8.93 -14.06 17.54
C CYS A 15 7.59 -13.34 17.60
N PHE A 16 7.20 -12.71 16.48
CA PHE A 16 5.85 -12.19 16.30
C PHE A 16 4.98 -13.22 15.60
N VAL A 17 3.79 -13.44 16.12
CA VAL A 17 2.78 -14.34 15.53
C VAL A 17 1.63 -13.51 15.03
N PHE A 18 1.29 -13.69 13.75
CA PHE A 18 0.17 -12.99 13.12
C PHE A 18 -0.94 -14.00 12.78
N ASP A 19 -2.16 -13.71 13.22
CA ASP A 19 -3.34 -14.54 12.97
C ASP A 19 -4.20 -13.93 11.87
N GLU A 20 -4.12 -14.49 10.65
CA GLU A 20 -4.87 -14.02 9.49
C GLU A 20 -6.39 -14.19 9.66
N VAL A 21 -6.84 -15.22 10.38
CA VAL A 21 -8.28 -15.43 10.64
C VAL A 21 -8.86 -14.32 11.50
N GLN A 22 -8.10 -13.88 12.51
CA GLN A 22 -8.49 -12.73 13.33
C GLN A 22 -8.45 -11.42 12.52
N LEU A 23 -7.47 -11.26 11.63
CA LEU A 23 -7.43 -10.10 10.73
C LEU A 23 -8.69 -10.02 9.86
N GLU A 24 -9.04 -11.10 9.18
CA GLU A 24 -10.23 -11.15 8.33
C GLU A 24 -11.51 -10.87 9.12
N ALA A 25 -11.65 -11.45 10.31
CA ALA A 25 -12.79 -11.21 11.18
C ALA A 25 -12.87 -9.74 11.59
N ARG A 26 -11.72 -9.11 11.91
CA ARG A 26 -11.65 -7.69 12.23
C ARG A 26 -12.02 -6.82 11.05
N MET A 27 -11.52 -7.14 9.86
CA MET A 27 -11.83 -6.37 8.64
C MET A 27 -13.31 -6.49 8.25
N ARG A 28 -13.93 -7.65 8.43
CA ARG A 28 -15.39 -7.81 8.27
C ARG A 28 -16.16 -6.90 9.22
N ALA A 29 -15.81 -6.91 10.50
CA ALA A 29 -16.46 -6.02 11.49
C ALA A 29 -16.31 -4.53 11.15
N VAL A 30 -15.14 -4.11 10.64
CA VAL A 30 -14.93 -2.74 10.16
C VAL A 30 -15.84 -2.44 8.97
N ARG A 31 -15.98 -3.37 8.03
CA ARG A 31 -16.86 -3.21 6.85
C ARG A 31 -18.33 -3.08 7.19
N GLU A 32 -18.79 -3.73 8.26
CA GLU A 32 -20.18 -3.65 8.72
C GLU A 32 -20.57 -2.25 9.22
N ILE A 33 -19.60 -1.51 9.80
CA ILE A 33 -19.85 -0.18 10.36
C ILE A 33 -19.48 0.96 9.41
N VAL A 34 -18.60 0.71 8.43
CA VAL A 34 -18.19 1.73 7.43
C VAL A 34 -19.19 1.74 6.28
N PRO A 35 -19.71 2.92 5.87
CA PRO A 35 -20.61 3.03 4.72
C PRO A 35 -20.00 2.41 3.46
N LYS A 36 -20.82 1.71 2.65
CA LYS A 36 -20.35 1.01 1.43
C LYS A 36 -19.66 1.93 0.42
N ALA A 37 -20.01 3.22 0.41
CA ALA A 37 -19.41 4.22 -0.47
C ALA A 37 -17.99 4.65 -0.02
N VAL A 38 -17.57 4.28 1.20
CA VAL A 38 -16.24 4.62 1.74
C VAL A 38 -15.26 3.49 1.44
N GLY A 39 -14.19 3.80 0.70
CA GLY A 39 -13.06 2.89 0.47
C GLY A 39 -12.26 2.67 1.75
N LEU A 40 -11.70 1.48 1.90
CA LEU A 40 -10.70 1.21 2.93
C LEU A 40 -9.32 1.23 2.30
N CYS A 41 -8.39 1.92 2.94
CA CYS A 41 -6.99 1.99 2.55
C CYS A 41 -6.11 1.43 3.67
N TYR A 42 -5.15 0.59 3.33
CA TYR A 42 -4.16 0.09 4.27
C TYR A 42 -2.81 0.79 4.07
N SER A 43 -2.32 1.48 5.10
CA SER A 43 -1.00 2.10 5.07
C SER A 43 0.07 1.04 5.38
N ILE A 44 0.89 0.68 4.39
CA ILE A 44 1.86 -0.42 4.51
C ILE A 44 3.02 -0.12 5.45
N LYS A 45 3.28 1.15 5.75
CA LYS A 45 4.28 1.56 6.76
C LYS A 45 4.00 0.98 8.15
N ALA A 46 2.73 0.64 8.46
CA ALA A 46 2.38 0.01 9.72
C ALA A 46 2.96 -1.40 9.83
N ASN A 47 2.86 -2.19 8.76
CA ASN A 47 3.46 -3.52 8.67
C ASN A 47 3.46 -4.02 7.20
N PRO A 48 4.56 -3.91 6.47
CA PRO A 48 4.62 -4.31 5.06
C PRO A 48 4.46 -5.83 4.84
N PHE A 49 4.70 -6.65 5.87
CA PHE A 49 4.51 -8.11 5.77
C PHE A 49 3.03 -8.51 5.60
N LEU A 50 2.09 -7.61 5.90
CA LEU A 50 0.66 -7.86 5.77
C LEU A 50 0.08 -7.55 4.39
N ILE A 51 0.87 -7.08 3.43
CA ILE A 51 0.39 -6.71 2.09
C ILE A 51 -0.39 -7.87 1.45
N SER A 52 0.14 -9.09 1.51
CA SER A 52 -0.53 -10.27 0.93
C SER A 52 -1.91 -10.54 1.51
N ALA A 53 -2.06 -10.41 2.83
CA ALA A 53 -3.33 -10.60 3.51
C ALA A 53 -4.28 -9.41 3.29
N MET A 54 -3.76 -8.17 3.28
CA MET A 54 -4.56 -6.96 3.20
C MET A 54 -5.07 -6.63 1.80
N ARG A 55 -4.32 -6.95 0.73
CA ARG A 55 -4.71 -6.60 -0.65
C ARG A 55 -6.05 -7.18 -1.10
N GLY A 56 -6.53 -8.26 -0.46
CA GLY A 56 -7.85 -8.83 -0.69
C GLY A 56 -8.96 -8.24 0.18
N LEU A 57 -8.61 -7.41 1.17
CA LEU A 57 -9.53 -6.89 2.18
C LEU A 57 -9.77 -5.38 2.07
N VAL A 58 -8.91 -4.66 1.33
CA VAL A 58 -8.99 -3.20 1.13
C VAL A 58 -9.02 -2.84 -0.35
N GLY A 59 -9.46 -1.63 -0.67
CA GLY A 59 -9.47 -1.12 -2.04
C GLY A 59 -8.13 -0.53 -2.48
N THR A 60 -7.35 0.00 -1.53
CA THR A 60 -6.07 0.65 -1.80
C THR A 60 -5.02 0.32 -0.76
N LEU A 61 -3.75 0.41 -1.17
CA LEU A 61 -2.57 0.33 -0.31
C LEU A 61 -1.84 1.67 -0.37
N GLU A 62 -1.67 2.32 0.78
CA GLU A 62 -0.92 3.57 0.86
C GLU A 62 0.57 3.29 1.02
N VAL A 63 1.37 3.88 0.14
CA VAL A 63 2.84 3.90 0.21
C VAL A 63 3.32 5.33 0.44
N CYS A 64 4.30 5.51 1.32
CA CYS A 64 4.81 6.82 1.73
C CYS A 64 6.26 7.06 1.28
N SER A 65 6.86 6.12 0.58
CA SER A 65 8.26 6.20 0.13
C SER A 65 8.50 5.38 -1.14
N PRO A 66 9.57 5.69 -1.90
CA PRO A 66 9.98 4.86 -3.04
C PRO A 66 10.30 3.41 -2.67
N GLY A 67 10.81 3.17 -1.47
CA GLY A 67 11.09 1.81 -0.98
C GLY A 67 9.81 1.01 -0.76
N GLU A 68 8.77 1.62 -0.20
CA GLU A 68 7.47 0.99 -0.03
C GLU A 68 6.78 0.72 -1.38
N LEU A 69 6.92 1.64 -2.35
CA LEU A 69 6.44 1.44 -3.71
C LEU A 69 7.13 0.24 -4.37
N GLU A 70 8.44 0.10 -4.18
CA GLU A 70 9.20 -1.03 -4.71
C GLU A 70 8.77 -2.36 -4.07
N ILE A 71 8.47 -2.38 -2.77
CA ILE A 71 7.91 -3.57 -2.10
C ILE A 71 6.57 -3.96 -2.75
N CYS A 72 5.65 -3.02 -2.96
CA CYS A 72 4.38 -3.28 -3.65
C CYS A 72 4.60 -3.85 -5.06
N ARG A 73 5.51 -3.27 -5.83
CA ARG A 73 5.88 -3.75 -7.17
C ARG A 73 6.38 -5.20 -7.15
N GLN A 74 7.32 -5.52 -6.27
CA GLN A 74 7.88 -6.87 -6.14
C GLN A 74 6.84 -7.90 -5.69
N MET A 75 5.87 -7.49 -4.90
CA MET A 75 4.75 -8.33 -4.46
C MET A 75 3.63 -8.44 -5.49
N GLY A 76 3.77 -7.83 -6.67
CA GLY A 76 2.77 -7.87 -7.73
C GLY A 76 1.46 -7.18 -7.34
N VAL A 77 1.53 -6.10 -6.56
CA VAL A 77 0.38 -5.25 -6.26
C VAL A 77 0.03 -4.46 -7.53
N PRO A 78 -1.23 -4.50 -8.00
CA PRO A 78 -1.67 -3.69 -9.13
C PRO A 78 -1.47 -2.19 -8.85
N ALA A 79 -0.99 -1.45 -9.83
CA ALA A 79 -0.66 -0.03 -9.66
C ALA A 79 -1.89 0.84 -9.34
N ASP A 80 -3.08 0.45 -9.84
CA ASP A 80 -4.37 1.09 -9.56
C ASP A 80 -4.83 0.90 -8.10
N MET A 81 -4.26 -0.07 -7.38
CA MET A 81 -4.45 -0.22 -5.95
C MET A 81 -3.51 0.65 -5.10
N VAL A 82 -2.51 1.29 -5.70
CA VAL A 82 -1.51 2.07 -4.96
C VAL A 82 -1.94 3.53 -4.84
N LEU A 83 -1.96 4.04 -3.59
CA LEU A 83 -2.05 5.46 -3.26
C LEU A 83 -0.65 5.93 -2.85
N PHE A 84 0.02 6.74 -3.68
CA PHE A 84 1.34 7.28 -3.35
C PHE A 84 1.20 8.57 -2.53
N SER A 85 1.52 8.43 -1.28
CA SER A 85 1.45 9.45 -0.23
C SER A 85 2.87 9.88 0.17
N GLY A 86 3.01 10.55 1.30
CA GLY A 86 4.29 10.98 1.85
C GLY A 86 4.59 12.45 1.66
N VAL A 87 5.22 13.05 2.68
CA VAL A 87 5.45 14.50 2.77
C VAL A 87 6.66 14.98 1.97
N ASN A 88 7.53 14.09 1.53
CA ASN A 88 8.78 14.41 0.82
C ASN A 88 8.83 13.72 -0.55
N LYS A 89 7.87 14.05 -1.42
CA LYS A 89 7.87 13.56 -2.81
C LYS A 89 8.82 14.40 -3.65
N THR A 90 9.85 13.76 -4.20
CA THR A 90 10.70 14.38 -5.22
C THR A 90 10.13 14.19 -6.61
N LYS A 91 10.65 14.94 -7.58
CA LYS A 91 10.28 14.75 -9.00
C LYS A 91 10.52 13.32 -9.46
N ALA A 92 11.69 12.76 -9.15
CA ALA A 92 12.05 11.40 -9.52
C ALA A 92 11.13 10.34 -8.88
N ASP A 93 10.65 10.56 -7.66
CA ASP A 93 9.72 9.64 -6.99
C ASP A 93 8.36 9.60 -7.69
N VAL A 94 7.86 10.78 -8.11
CA VAL A 94 6.57 10.89 -8.81
C VAL A 94 6.68 10.32 -10.22
N GLU A 95 7.74 10.66 -10.97
CA GLU A 95 8.02 10.09 -12.29
C GLU A 95 8.05 8.56 -12.23
N ARG A 96 8.83 7.99 -11.30
CA ARG A 96 8.91 6.54 -11.12
C ARG A 96 7.55 5.91 -10.78
N ALA A 97 6.74 6.56 -9.93
CA ALA A 97 5.41 6.06 -9.59
C ALA A 97 4.48 6.06 -10.80
N MET A 98 4.49 7.12 -11.61
CA MET A 98 3.73 7.23 -12.86
C MET A 98 4.20 6.17 -13.88
N ASP A 99 5.50 5.98 -14.03
CA ASP A 99 6.08 4.93 -14.91
C ASP A 99 5.62 3.53 -14.52
N LEU A 100 5.39 3.28 -13.25
CA LEU A 100 4.82 2.02 -12.75
C LEU A 100 3.30 1.94 -12.88
N GLY A 101 2.64 2.97 -13.40
CA GLY A 101 1.21 3.02 -13.61
C GLY A 101 0.39 3.52 -12.41
N VAL A 102 1.03 4.09 -11.39
CA VAL A 102 0.31 4.70 -10.27
C VAL A 102 -0.36 5.98 -10.72
N THR A 103 -1.66 6.10 -10.43
CA THR A 103 -2.49 7.24 -10.81
C THR A 103 -3.06 8.02 -9.62
N HIS A 104 -2.88 7.50 -8.40
CA HIS A 104 -3.43 8.10 -7.19
C HIS A 104 -2.31 8.64 -6.30
N PHE A 105 -2.34 9.95 -6.08
CA PHE A 105 -1.35 10.67 -5.27
C PHE A 105 -2.05 11.54 -4.23
N THR A 106 -1.45 11.66 -3.04
CA THR A 106 -1.82 12.72 -2.09
C THR A 106 -0.93 13.94 -2.30
N CYS A 107 -1.46 15.14 -2.07
CA CYS A 107 -0.73 16.39 -2.13
C CYS A 107 -0.74 17.04 -0.76
N GLU A 108 0.41 17.10 -0.09
CA GLU A 108 0.57 17.72 1.23
C GLU A 108 1.05 19.18 1.15
N SER A 109 1.26 19.69 -0.07
CA SER A 109 1.70 21.08 -0.29
C SER A 109 1.30 21.58 -1.70
N PRO A 110 1.23 22.92 -1.91
CA PRO A 110 1.06 23.49 -3.25
C PRO A 110 2.19 23.13 -4.22
N LEU A 111 3.38 22.82 -3.70
CA LEU A 111 4.50 22.33 -4.50
C LEU A 111 4.20 20.94 -5.07
N HIS A 112 3.63 20.04 -4.28
CA HIS A 112 3.24 18.71 -4.75
C HIS A 112 2.16 18.78 -5.83
N ILE A 113 1.19 19.69 -5.70
CA ILE A 113 0.14 19.89 -6.73
C ILE A 113 0.79 20.25 -8.05
N ARG A 114 1.64 21.30 -8.07
CA ARG A 114 2.33 21.73 -9.29
C ARG A 114 3.20 20.63 -9.89
N LEU A 115 3.98 19.96 -9.05
CA LEU A 115 4.87 18.89 -9.48
C LEU A 115 4.11 17.74 -10.17
N ILE A 116 3.01 17.29 -9.54
CA ILE A 116 2.22 16.17 -10.08
C ILE A 116 1.48 16.61 -11.34
N ASP A 117 0.95 17.83 -11.39
CA ASP A 117 0.27 18.40 -12.57
C ASP A 117 1.22 18.51 -13.77
N GLU A 118 2.41 19.07 -13.57
CA GLU A 118 3.45 19.20 -14.61
C GLU A 118 3.87 17.82 -15.17
N LEU A 119 4.08 16.85 -14.29
CA LEU A 119 4.47 15.51 -14.69
C LEU A 119 3.34 14.75 -15.38
N ALA A 120 2.12 14.86 -14.87
CA ALA A 120 0.96 14.24 -15.50
C ALA A 120 0.67 14.80 -16.89
N ALA A 121 0.87 16.12 -17.10
CA ALA A 121 0.73 16.74 -18.41
C ALA A 121 1.80 16.29 -19.42
N ALA A 122 3.00 15.92 -18.94
CA ALA A 122 4.10 15.44 -19.77
C ALA A 122 4.09 13.90 -19.95
N PHE A 123 3.27 13.20 -19.18
CA PHE A 123 3.22 11.73 -19.17
C PHE A 123 2.52 11.20 -20.43
N ASP A 124 3.26 10.50 -21.28
CA ASP A 124 2.72 9.79 -22.44
C ASP A 124 2.60 8.28 -22.11
N PRO A 125 1.37 7.76 -21.90
CA PRO A 125 1.17 6.36 -21.56
C PRO A 125 1.55 5.37 -22.68
N GLY A 126 1.91 5.87 -23.88
CA GLY A 126 2.30 5.06 -25.05
C GLY A 126 3.79 4.71 -25.13
N HIS A 127 4.63 5.19 -24.23
CA HIS A 127 6.12 5.08 -24.36
C HIS A 127 6.75 3.93 -23.57
N HIS A 128 5.97 3.04 -22.97
CA HIS A 128 6.48 1.87 -22.24
C HIS A 128 6.33 0.60 -23.08
N GLY A 129 7.33 0.35 -23.92
CA GLY A 129 7.57 -0.90 -24.62
C GLY A 129 8.58 -1.78 -23.89
#